data_319764e9888d4a66379a552e1a2bfa44
#
_entry.id   319764e9888d4a66379a552e1a2bfa44
#
_cell.length_a   1.000
_cell.length_b   1.000
_cell.length_c   1.000
_cell.angle_alpha   90.00
_cell.angle_beta   90.00
_cell.angle_gamma   90.00
#
_symmetry.space_group_name_H-M   'P 1'
#
loop_
_entity.id
_entity.type
_entity.pdbx_description
1 polymer ?
#
loop_
_entity_poly.entity_id
_entity_poly.type
_entity_poly.pdbx_seq_one_letter_code
_entity_poly.pdbx_strand_id
1 'polypeptide(L)'
;MVFVGLVLAGVGNACAAERPVSLDWLETVAFAGHQTDYSGVFVYQYDNRVETSHIIHVAEANGEYEKLESLDGPQREIIRHDGQVWDYRNHKTIQVDSQQGRSSSFPSLLPEQLSALSVNYQAKLLSAERVAGYNAQVILFQPKDNLRYAHKIWVHTDSGLLLKAAVLGDKNKLVEQYAFTQLQIAGKIDRSWVKEYDSVSLRGKGLSGLAETAKDITPIHSGWTVDMLPPGFKKTMEILRPMRGKDSRVTQMVYCDGLSAISIFIEPNDGDEDDVSGLSSRGAVNLYHKVVDRNLITVVGEVPPRTVMQVLDSVRYNGK
;
A
#
# COMPACT_ATOMS: atom_id res chain seq x y z
N MET A 1 -42.82 46.39 -36.89
CA MET A 1 -42.19 46.51 -35.55
C MET A 1 -42.37 45.18 -34.91
N VAL A 2 -41.31 44.32 -35.00
CA VAL A 2 -41.30 42.91 -34.49
C VAL A 2 -40.44 42.93 -33.27
N PHE A 3 -41.00 42.60 -32.10
CA PHE A 3 -40.27 42.42 -30.86
C PHE A 3 -39.73 40.98 -30.78
N VAL A 4 -38.41 40.84 -30.82
CA VAL A 4 -37.72 39.57 -30.53
C VAL A 4 -37.46 39.53 -29.04
N GLY A 5 -38.17 38.64 -28.33
CA GLY A 5 -37.94 38.37 -26.91
C GLY A 5 -36.73 37.44 -26.74
N LEU A 6 -35.69 37.94 -26.07
CA LEU A 6 -34.50 37.17 -25.68
C LEU A 6 -34.82 36.34 -24.42
N VAL A 7 -34.94 35.01 -24.55
CA VAL A 7 -35.06 34.08 -23.42
C VAL A 7 -33.64 33.76 -22.91
N LEU A 8 -33.26 34.32 -21.77
CA LEU A 8 -32.06 33.91 -21.01
C LEU A 8 -32.39 32.61 -20.32
N ALA A 9 -31.88 31.50 -20.86
CA ALA A 9 -31.82 30.22 -20.16
C ALA A 9 -30.72 30.28 -19.08
N GLY A 10 -31.13 30.40 -17.83
CA GLY A 10 -30.24 30.28 -16.68
C GLY A 10 -29.64 28.85 -16.60
N VAL A 11 -28.33 28.71 -16.82
CA VAL A 11 -27.59 27.47 -16.56
C VAL A 11 -27.46 27.34 -15.05
N GLY A 12 -28.39 26.63 -14.44
CA GLY A 12 -28.26 26.20 -13.03
C GLY A 12 -27.10 25.26 -12.90
N ASN A 13 -26.02 25.66 -12.23
CA ASN A 13 -25.00 24.75 -11.73
C ASN A 13 -25.66 23.79 -10.74
N ALA A 14 -26.04 22.61 -11.21
CA ALA A 14 -26.40 21.51 -10.34
C ALA A 14 -25.13 21.10 -9.53
N CYS A 15 -25.02 21.63 -8.33
CA CYS A 15 -24.10 21.13 -7.34
C CYS A 15 -24.50 19.68 -7.07
N ALA A 16 -23.74 18.71 -7.60
CA ALA A 16 -24.00 17.31 -7.35
C ALA A 16 -23.89 17.09 -5.84
N ALA A 17 -25.02 16.76 -5.20
CA ALA A 17 -25.06 16.49 -3.78
C ALA A 17 -24.12 15.30 -3.49
N GLU A 18 -23.14 15.51 -2.62
CA GLU A 18 -22.22 14.48 -2.15
C GLU A 18 -23.04 13.37 -1.46
N ARG A 19 -23.16 12.22 -2.08
CA ARG A 19 -23.86 11.08 -1.49
C ARG A 19 -22.90 10.37 -0.53
N PRO A 20 -23.36 9.98 0.68
CA PRO A 20 -22.54 9.16 1.57
C PRO A 20 -22.25 7.80 0.92
N VAL A 21 -21.04 7.32 1.09
CA VAL A 21 -20.62 6.00 0.60
C VAL A 21 -21.20 4.95 1.54
N SER A 22 -21.87 3.92 1.00
CA SER A 22 -22.32 2.77 1.78
C SER A 22 -21.12 1.93 2.22
N LEU A 23 -21.09 1.52 3.49
CA LEU A 23 -20.03 0.63 4.00
C LEU A 23 -20.10 -0.74 3.33
N ASP A 24 -21.29 -1.30 3.11
CA ASP A 24 -21.49 -2.60 2.47
C ASP A 24 -20.89 -2.63 1.05
N TRP A 25 -21.01 -1.51 0.32
CA TRP A 25 -20.41 -1.42 -1.00
C TRP A 25 -18.88 -1.32 -0.94
N LEU A 26 -18.33 -0.60 0.03
CA LEU A 26 -16.88 -0.56 0.25
C LEU A 26 -16.31 -1.92 0.65
N GLU A 27 -17.05 -2.72 1.42
CA GLU A 27 -16.66 -4.11 1.73
C GLU A 27 -16.56 -4.96 0.46
N THR A 28 -17.53 -4.83 -0.45
CA THR A 28 -17.45 -5.48 -1.77
C THR A 28 -16.19 -5.07 -2.52
N VAL A 29 -15.83 -3.80 -2.50
CA VAL A 29 -14.61 -3.27 -3.14
C VAL A 29 -13.33 -3.83 -2.48
N ALA A 30 -13.30 -3.95 -1.16
CA ALA A 30 -12.15 -4.48 -0.44
C ALA A 30 -11.85 -5.94 -0.81
N PHE A 31 -12.89 -6.74 -1.05
CA PHE A 31 -12.73 -8.16 -1.42
C PHE A 31 -12.59 -8.41 -2.92
N ALA A 32 -12.99 -7.46 -3.78
CA ALA A 32 -13.02 -7.67 -5.23
C ALA A 32 -11.66 -8.04 -5.82
N GLY A 33 -10.57 -7.44 -5.33
CA GLY A 33 -9.21 -7.72 -5.78
C GLY A 33 -8.74 -9.15 -5.46
N HIS A 34 -9.32 -9.77 -4.43
CA HIS A 34 -8.99 -11.14 -3.98
C HIS A 34 -9.89 -12.22 -4.60
N GLN A 35 -11.07 -11.85 -5.06
CA GLN A 35 -12.08 -12.80 -5.55
C GLN A 35 -12.25 -12.79 -7.08
N THR A 36 -11.74 -11.76 -7.75
CA THR A 36 -11.93 -11.57 -9.19
C THR A 36 -10.70 -12.06 -9.95
N ASP A 37 -10.92 -12.89 -10.97
CA ASP A 37 -9.89 -13.19 -11.96
C ASP A 37 -9.66 -11.96 -12.83
N TYR A 38 -8.41 -11.53 -12.98
CA TYR A 38 -8.06 -10.46 -13.90
C TYR A 38 -6.63 -10.60 -14.42
N SER A 39 -6.40 -9.99 -15.58
CA SER A 39 -5.06 -9.81 -16.14
C SER A 39 -4.96 -8.43 -16.77
N GLY A 40 -3.88 -7.71 -16.51
CA GLY A 40 -3.75 -6.35 -17.03
C GLY A 40 -2.37 -5.76 -16.91
N VAL A 41 -2.18 -4.67 -17.62
CA VAL A 41 -0.99 -3.83 -17.53
C VAL A 41 -1.37 -2.56 -16.80
N PHE A 42 -0.62 -2.22 -15.78
CA PHE A 42 -0.78 -0.96 -15.06
C PHE A 42 0.53 -0.19 -14.98
N VAL A 43 0.40 1.11 -14.78
CA VAL A 43 1.52 2.01 -14.53
C VAL A 43 1.50 2.47 -13.08
N TYR A 44 2.66 2.52 -12.46
CA TYR A 44 2.92 3.20 -11.20
C TYR A 44 3.69 4.47 -11.48
N GLN A 45 3.14 5.60 -11.10
CA GLN A 45 3.75 6.92 -11.29
C GLN A 45 4.00 7.58 -9.94
N TYR A 46 5.21 8.03 -9.72
CA TYR A 46 5.61 8.82 -8.56
C TYR A 46 6.73 9.77 -8.95
N ASP A 47 6.75 10.95 -8.37
CA ASP A 47 7.68 12.02 -8.75
C ASP A 47 7.70 12.22 -10.29
N ASN A 48 8.86 12.07 -10.91
CA ASN A 48 9.04 12.10 -12.36
C ASN A 48 9.30 10.72 -12.97
N ARG A 49 8.90 9.64 -12.29
CA ARG A 49 9.12 8.25 -12.70
C ARG A 49 7.81 7.56 -13.03
N VAL A 50 7.88 6.69 -14.02
CA VAL A 50 6.79 5.78 -14.39
C VAL A 50 7.39 4.39 -14.48
N GLU A 51 6.77 3.44 -13.81
CA GLU A 51 7.11 2.02 -13.85
C GLU A 51 5.89 1.26 -14.38
N THR A 52 6.10 0.33 -15.30
CA THR A 52 5.05 -0.45 -15.93
C THR A 52 5.14 -1.90 -15.48
N SER A 53 4.01 -2.48 -15.13
CA SER A 53 3.95 -3.87 -14.69
C SER A 53 2.76 -4.59 -15.32
N HIS A 54 2.94 -5.88 -15.58
CA HIS A 54 1.86 -6.80 -15.92
C HIS A 54 1.48 -7.60 -14.69
N ILE A 55 0.19 -7.71 -14.42
CA ILE A 55 -0.36 -8.47 -13.30
C ILE A 55 -1.36 -9.51 -13.80
N ILE A 56 -1.29 -10.70 -13.25
CA ILE A 56 -2.28 -11.77 -13.44
C ILE A 56 -2.72 -12.22 -12.05
N HIS A 57 -4.01 -12.25 -11.82
CA HIS A 57 -4.61 -12.76 -10.60
C HIS A 57 -5.67 -13.82 -10.94
N VAL A 58 -5.63 -14.93 -10.23
CA VAL A 58 -6.62 -15.98 -10.33
C VAL A 58 -7.02 -16.50 -8.95
N ALA A 59 -8.32 -16.59 -8.73
CA ALA A 59 -8.90 -17.19 -7.53
C ALA A 59 -9.19 -18.67 -7.80
N GLU A 60 -8.60 -19.56 -7.02
CA GLU A 60 -8.75 -21.00 -7.09
C GLU A 60 -9.40 -21.55 -5.81
N ALA A 61 -9.87 -22.80 -5.85
CA ALA A 61 -10.48 -23.43 -4.67
C ALA A 61 -9.51 -23.58 -3.48
N ASN A 62 -8.21 -23.62 -3.76
CA ASN A 62 -7.11 -23.75 -2.79
C ASN A 62 -6.43 -22.42 -2.44
N GLY A 63 -6.99 -21.29 -2.83
CA GLY A 63 -6.46 -19.96 -2.55
C GLY A 63 -6.32 -19.07 -3.78
N GLU A 64 -5.76 -17.90 -3.59
CA GLU A 64 -5.49 -16.95 -4.66
C GLU A 64 -4.03 -17.02 -5.09
N TYR A 65 -3.81 -16.82 -6.39
CA TYR A 65 -2.50 -16.71 -7.00
C TYR A 65 -2.37 -15.37 -7.71
N GLU A 66 -1.29 -14.66 -7.44
CA GLU A 66 -0.95 -13.41 -8.10
C GLU A 66 0.46 -13.49 -8.69
N LYS A 67 0.60 -13.10 -9.94
CA LYS A 67 1.87 -12.96 -10.62
C LYS A 67 2.03 -11.52 -11.09
N LEU A 68 3.13 -10.88 -10.71
CA LEU A 68 3.48 -9.52 -11.08
C LEU A 68 4.82 -9.51 -11.82
N GLU A 69 4.85 -8.98 -13.03
CA GLU A 69 6.04 -8.88 -13.88
C GLU A 69 6.37 -7.42 -14.16
N SER A 70 7.63 -6.98 -13.95
CA SER A 70 8.10 -5.68 -14.42
C SER A 70 8.29 -5.70 -15.93
N LEU A 71 7.70 -4.74 -16.64
CA LEU A 71 7.80 -4.62 -18.09
C LEU A 71 8.91 -3.65 -18.52
N ASP A 72 9.44 -2.86 -17.61
CA ASP A 72 10.57 -1.94 -17.80
C ASP A 72 11.62 -2.12 -16.70
N GLY A 73 12.83 -1.64 -16.98
CA GLY A 73 13.96 -1.80 -16.06
C GLY A 73 14.50 -3.23 -15.98
N PRO A 74 15.18 -3.59 -14.87
CA PRO A 74 15.67 -4.95 -14.64
C PRO A 74 14.52 -5.95 -14.52
N GLN A 75 14.68 -7.12 -15.12
CA GLN A 75 13.69 -8.19 -15.06
C GLN A 75 13.42 -8.58 -13.61
N ARG A 76 12.13 -8.51 -13.24
CA ARG A 76 11.63 -8.90 -11.92
C ARG A 76 10.26 -9.54 -12.05
N GLU A 77 10.09 -10.66 -11.39
CA GLU A 77 8.81 -11.35 -11.25
C GLU A 77 8.52 -11.58 -9.77
N ILE A 78 7.30 -11.31 -9.34
CA ILE A 78 6.84 -11.61 -7.99
C ILE A 78 5.65 -12.54 -8.11
N ILE A 79 5.68 -13.64 -7.38
CA ILE A 79 4.54 -14.55 -7.25
C ILE A 79 4.07 -14.54 -5.80
N ARG A 80 2.76 -14.45 -5.60
CA ARG A 80 2.10 -14.53 -4.30
C ARG A 80 1.09 -15.66 -4.29
N HIS A 81 1.11 -16.46 -3.25
CA HIS A 81 0.15 -17.52 -2.98
C HIS A 81 0.13 -17.85 -1.50
N ASP A 82 -1.05 -17.98 -0.90
CA ASP A 82 -1.24 -18.41 0.49
C ASP A 82 -0.37 -17.66 1.51
N GLY A 83 -0.27 -16.35 1.34
CA GLY A 83 0.54 -15.54 2.22
C GLY A 83 2.06 -15.71 2.04
N GLN A 84 2.51 -16.45 1.08
CA GLN A 84 3.92 -16.56 0.70
C GLN A 84 4.21 -15.67 -0.50
N VAL A 85 5.40 -15.09 -0.54
CA VAL A 85 5.86 -14.20 -1.60
C VAL A 85 7.21 -14.66 -2.10
N TRP A 86 7.32 -14.89 -3.40
CA TRP A 86 8.57 -15.20 -4.08
C TRP A 86 8.92 -14.06 -5.02
N ASP A 87 10.11 -13.49 -4.84
CA ASP A 87 10.66 -12.40 -5.65
C ASP A 87 11.83 -12.95 -6.46
N TYR A 88 11.64 -13.03 -7.77
CA TYR A 88 12.63 -13.50 -8.74
C TYR A 88 13.31 -12.30 -9.37
N ARG A 89 14.62 -12.15 -9.13
CA ARG A 89 15.45 -11.08 -9.68
C ARG A 89 16.74 -11.65 -10.24
N ASN A 90 17.03 -11.42 -11.52
CA ASN A 90 18.33 -11.79 -12.11
C ASN A 90 18.77 -13.22 -11.73
N HIS A 91 17.92 -14.21 -11.89
CA HIS A 91 18.14 -15.62 -11.54
C HIS A 91 18.31 -15.93 -10.03
N LYS A 92 17.98 -14.99 -9.15
CA LYS A 92 17.93 -15.21 -7.71
C LYS A 92 16.48 -15.22 -7.24
N THR A 93 16.14 -16.22 -6.43
CA THR A 93 14.83 -16.32 -5.80
C THR A 93 14.96 -15.92 -4.33
N ILE A 94 14.15 -14.99 -3.87
CA ILE A 94 14.06 -14.60 -2.48
C ILE A 94 12.64 -14.91 -2.04
N GLN A 95 12.50 -15.84 -1.10
CA GLN A 95 11.23 -16.08 -0.43
C GLN A 95 11.08 -15.07 0.71
N VAL A 96 9.99 -14.33 0.72
CA VAL A 96 9.67 -13.35 1.76
C VAL A 96 8.42 -13.86 2.47
N ASP A 97 8.49 -13.99 3.80
CA ASP A 97 7.30 -14.33 4.58
C ASP A 97 6.35 -13.12 4.61
N SER A 98 5.13 -13.30 4.13
CA SER A 98 4.13 -12.25 4.05
C SER A 98 3.58 -11.82 5.41
N GLN A 99 3.81 -12.59 6.48
CA GLN A 99 3.40 -12.16 7.82
C GLN A 99 4.09 -10.87 8.27
N GLN A 100 5.19 -10.48 7.62
CA GLN A 100 5.92 -9.23 7.91
C GLN A 100 5.30 -7.99 7.28
N GLY A 101 4.30 -8.11 6.47
CA GLY A 101 3.58 -7.02 5.83
C GLY A 101 2.57 -7.57 4.83
N ARG A 102 1.33 -7.76 5.26
CA ARG A 102 0.21 -7.62 4.34
C ARG A 102 0.21 -6.16 3.86
N SER A 103 1.24 -5.81 3.11
CA SER A 103 1.23 -4.63 2.28
C SER A 103 0.16 -4.89 1.24
N SER A 104 -1.00 -4.27 1.45
CA SER A 104 -2.01 -4.20 0.41
C SER A 104 -1.33 -3.63 -0.84
N SER A 105 -1.28 -4.42 -1.91
CA SER A 105 -0.69 -4.01 -3.17
C SER A 105 -1.80 -3.73 -4.17
N PHE A 106 -1.56 -2.76 -5.07
CA PHE A 106 -2.52 -2.51 -6.15
C PHE A 106 -2.77 -3.79 -6.95
N PRO A 107 -4.06 -4.15 -7.21
CA PRO A 107 -5.28 -3.39 -6.95
C PRO A 107 -5.97 -3.67 -5.59
N SER A 108 -5.44 -4.51 -4.72
CA SER A 108 -6.02 -4.87 -3.41
C SER A 108 -5.55 -3.92 -2.30
N LEU A 109 -5.82 -2.61 -2.43
CA LEU A 109 -5.31 -1.56 -1.53
C LEU A 109 -6.19 -1.33 -0.29
N LEU A 110 -7.46 -1.70 -0.32
CA LEU A 110 -8.37 -1.44 0.81
C LEU A 110 -8.24 -2.51 1.88
N PRO A 111 -8.29 -2.13 3.16
CA PRO A 111 -8.29 -3.10 4.24
C PRO A 111 -9.63 -3.84 4.32
N GLU A 112 -9.62 -5.07 4.78
CA GLU A 112 -10.85 -5.84 5.02
C GLU A 112 -11.76 -5.18 6.07
N GLN A 113 -11.20 -4.46 7.05
CA GLN A 113 -11.95 -3.78 8.11
C GLN A 113 -12.10 -2.28 7.82
N LEU A 114 -13.10 -1.93 7.04
CA LEU A 114 -13.36 -0.55 6.61
C LEU A 114 -13.95 0.37 7.68
N SER A 115 -14.53 -0.20 8.74
CA SER A 115 -15.14 0.58 9.84
C SER A 115 -14.11 1.54 10.50
N ALA A 116 -12.85 1.13 10.57
CA ALA A 116 -11.78 1.96 11.11
C ALA A 116 -11.51 3.22 10.26
N LEU A 117 -11.77 3.16 8.95
CA LEU A 117 -11.52 4.30 8.05
C LEU A 117 -12.42 5.49 8.37
N SER A 118 -13.68 5.26 8.74
CA SER A 118 -14.64 6.31 9.05
C SER A 118 -14.23 7.18 10.25
N VAL A 119 -13.38 6.67 11.14
CA VAL A 119 -12.84 7.42 12.26
C VAL A 119 -11.90 8.53 11.78
N ASN A 120 -11.02 8.21 10.83
CA ASN A 120 -9.91 9.06 10.42
C ASN A 120 -10.11 9.75 9.07
N TYR A 121 -11.01 9.21 8.23
CA TYR A 121 -11.29 9.73 6.90
C TYR A 121 -12.79 10.00 6.72
N GLN A 122 -13.09 10.96 5.85
CA GLN A 122 -14.41 11.18 5.28
C GLN A 122 -14.41 10.61 3.86
N ALA A 123 -15.21 9.59 3.60
CA ALA A 123 -15.39 9.05 2.26
C ALA A 123 -16.44 9.86 1.49
N LYS A 124 -16.10 10.29 0.27
CA LYS A 124 -16.97 11.06 -0.63
C LYS A 124 -17.06 10.38 -1.97
N LEU A 125 -18.30 10.21 -2.48
CA LEU A 125 -18.53 9.81 -3.87
C LEU A 125 -18.34 11.02 -4.78
N LEU A 126 -17.52 10.85 -5.81
CA LEU A 126 -17.32 11.84 -6.87
C LEU A 126 -17.99 11.35 -8.16
N SER A 127 -17.97 12.17 -9.20
CA SER A 127 -18.49 11.82 -10.52
C SER A 127 -17.80 10.57 -11.08
N ALA A 128 -18.56 9.73 -11.77
CA ALA A 128 -18.00 8.56 -12.44
C ALA A 128 -17.02 9.00 -13.55
N GLU A 129 -15.98 8.21 -13.74
CA GLU A 129 -14.94 8.40 -14.76
C GLU A 129 -14.71 7.09 -15.53
N ARG A 130 -13.88 7.11 -16.57
CA ARG A 130 -13.47 5.89 -17.29
C ARG A 130 -11.98 5.61 -17.07
N VAL A 131 -11.64 4.35 -16.81
CA VAL A 131 -10.25 3.88 -16.66
C VAL A 131 -10.08 2.59 -17.46
N ALA A 132 -9.06 2.48 -18.29
CA ALA A 132 -8.78 1.30 -19.13
C ALA A 132 -10.00 0.79 -19.92
N GLY A 133 -10.88 1.69 -20.36
CA GLY A 133 -12.10 1.35 -21.11
C GLY A 133 -13.33 1.01 -20.25
N TYR A 134 -13.20 0.81 -18.95
CA TYR A 134 -14.28 0.48 -18.01
C TYR A 134 -14.86 1.72 -17.33
N ASN A 135 -16.13 1.64 -16.97
CA ASN A 135 -16.78 2.65 -16.12
C ASN A 135 -16.34 2.47 -14.67
N ALA A 136 -15.99 3.58 -14.02
CA ALA A 136 -15.50 3.57 -12.65
C ALA A 136 -16.25 4.59 -11.80
N GLN A 137 -16.70 4.17 -10.62
CA GLN A 137 -17.14 5.08 -9.57
C GLN A 137 -15.90 5.61 -8.83
N VAL A 138 -15.84 6.92 -8.66
CA VAL A 138 -14.73 7.57 -7.98
C VAL A 138 -15.07 7.83 -6.53
N ILE A 139 -14.13 7.49 -5.62
CA ILE A 139 -14.22 7.72 -4.18
C ILE A 139 -13.01 8.53 -3.74
N LEU A 140 -13.23 9.53 -2.91
CA LEU A 140 -12.19 10.28 -2.23
C LEU A 140 -12.28 10.01 -0.73
N PHE A 141 -11.22 9.45 -0.15
CA PHE A 141 -11.00 9.38 1.30
C PHE A 141 -10.22 10.63 1.72
N GLN A 142 -10.94 11.61 2.23
CA GLN A 142 -10.36 12.85 2.73
C GLN A 142 -9.99 12.68 4.20
N PRO A 143 -8.71 12.84 4.60
CA PRO A 143 -8.33 12.76 6.01
C PRO A 143 -8.96 13.90 6.82
N LYS A 144 -9.25 13.63 8.08
CA LYS A 144 -9.79 14.60 9.04
C LYS A 144 -8.72 15.44 9.73
N ASP A 145 -7.44 15.12 9.49
CA ASP A 145 -6.27 15.82 9.99
C ASP A 145 -5.26 16.10 8.86
N ASN A 146 -4.11 16.67 9.20
CA ASN A 146 -3.04 16.96 8.25
C ASN A 146 -1.84 16.00 8.38
N LEU A 147 -1.99 14.90 9.13
CA LEU A 147 -0.93 13.94 9.43
C LEU A 147 -0.94 12.73 8.49
N ARG A 148 -1.84 12.72 7.50
CA ARG A 148 -1.98 11.65 6.50
C ARG A 148 -2.36 12.20 5.15
N TYR A 149 -2.18 11.38 4.12
CA TYR A 149 -2.55 11.73 2.76
C TYR A 149 -4.05 11.47 2.51
N ALA A 150 -4.61 12.17 1.52
CA ALA A 150 -5.89 11.78 0.96
C ALA A 150 -5.69 10.68 -0.08
N HIS A 151 -6.66 9.76 -0.18
CA HIS A 151 -6.65 8.68 -1.16
C HIS A 151 -7.83 8.82 -2.10
N LYS A 152 -7.59 8.83 -3.40
CA LYS A 152 -8.62 8.83 -4.44
C LYS A 152 -8.56 7.51 -5.19
N ILE A 153 -9.68 6.80 -5.25
CA ILE A 153 -9.77 5.50 -5.90
C ILE A 153 -10.86 5.48 -6.97
N TRP A 154 -10.65 4.69 -8.00
CA TRP A 154 -11.57 4.45 -9.12
C TRP A 154 -11.93 2.97 -9.12
N VAL A 155 -13.18 2.68 -8.87
CA VAL A 155 -13.70 1.34 -8.65
C VAL A 155 -14.57 0.95 -9.83
N HIS A 156 -14.31 -0.20 -10.45
CA HIS A 156 -15.15 -0.75 -11.51
C HIS A 156 -16.58 -0.96 -11.00
N THR A 157 -17.57 -0.41 -11.72
CA THR A 157 -18.96 -0.35 -11.25
C THR A 157 -19.58 -1.74 -11.04
N ASP A 158 -19.18 -2.72 -11.85
CA ASP A 158 -19.83 -4.04 -11.88
C ASP A 158 -19.10 -5.07 -10.98
N SER A 159 -17.76 -5.08 -10.99
CA SER A 159 -16.99 -6.08 -10.22
C SER A 159 -16.44 -5.57 -8.90
N GLY A 160 -16.43 -4.26 -8.66
CA GLY A 160 -15.77 -3.68 -7.48
C GLY A 160 -14.24 -3.61 -7.56
N LEU A 161 -13.62 -4.11 -8.64
CA LEU A 161 -12.16 -4.10 -8.79
C LEU A 161 -11.62 -2.68 -8.87
N LEU A 162 -10.53 -2.40 -8.17
CA LEU A 162 -9.82 -1.13 -8.26
C LEU A 162 -9.15 -1.00 -9.63
N LEU A 163 -9.52 0.04 -10.38
CA LEU A 163 -8.96 0.33 -11.71
C LEU A 163 -7.82 1.35 -11.64
N LYS A 164 -7.88 2.24 -10.65
CA LYS A 164 -6.89 3.28 -10.42
C LYS A 164 -6.92 3.70 -8.95
N ALA A 165 -5.77 4.05 -8.42
CA ALA A 165 -5.61 4.62 -7.08
C ALA A 165 -4.61 5.76 -7.13
N ALA A 166 -4.86 6.83 -6.38
CA ALA A 166 -3.96 7.97 -6.27
C ALA A 166 -3.85 8.44 -4.82
N VAL A 167 -2.64 8.78 -4.42
CA VAL A 167 -2.32 9.43 -3.16
C VAL A 167 -2.16 10.93 -3.41
N LEU A 168 -2.87 11.73 -2.64
CA LEU A 168 -2.92 13.18 -2.78
C LEU A 168 -2.37 13.86 -1.52
N GLY A 169 -1.40 14.73 -1.72
CA GLY A 169 -0.81 15.55 -0.69
C GLY A 169 -1.55 16.87 -0.48
N ASP A 170 -0.85 17.82 0.10
CA ASP A 170 -1.39 19.16 0.36
C ASP A 170 -1.93 19.80 -0.92
N LYS A 171 -3.08 20.49 -0.80
CA LYS A 171 -3.79 21.12 -1.93
C LYS A 171 -4.15 20.16 -3.06
N ASN A 172 -4.40 18.89 -2.74
CA ASN A 172 -4.72 17.82 -3.70
C ASN A 172 -3.63 17.59 -4.76
N LYS A 173 -2.38 17.91 -4.46
CA LYS A 173 -1.25 17.63 -5.34
C LYS A 173 -1.06 16.10 -5.43
N LEU A 174 -0.99 15.57 -6.66
CA LEU A 174 -0.69 14.17 -6.87
C LEU A 174 0.71 13.85 -6.33
N VAL A 175 0.80 12.85 -5.43
CA VAL A 175 2.04 12.32 -4.88
C VAL A 175 2.45 11.08 -5.65
N GLU A 176 1.51 10.13 -5.80
CA GLU A 176 1.70 8.93 -6.60
C GLU A 176 0.35 8.40 -7.11
N GLN A 177 0.40 7.57 -8.14
CA GLN A 177 -0.78 6.86 -8.62
C GLN A 177 -0.44 5.52 -9.25
N TYR A 178 -1.38 4.60 -9.17
CA TYR A 178 -1.47 3.36 -9.92
C TYR A 178 -2.65 3.45 -10.87
N ALA A 179 -2.51 3.01 -12.11
CA ALA A 179 -3.62 3.01 -13.06
C ALA A 179 -3.46 1.89 -14.09
N PHE A 180 -4.49 1.06 -14.25
CA PHE A 180 -4.54 0.15 -15.38
C PHE A 180 -4.58 0.92 -16.70
N THR A 181 -3.77 0.49 -17.65
CA THR A 181 -3.77 0.96 -19.05
C THR A 181 -4.45 -0.05 -19.96
N GLN A 182 -4.33 -1.34 -19.62
CA GLN A 182 -5.00 -2.46 -20.26
C GLN A 182 -5.48 -3.41 -19.16
N LEU A 183 -6.70 -3.92 -19.30
CA LEU A 183 -7.29 -4.79 -18.29
C LEU A 183 -8.31 -5.73 -18.94
N GLN A 184 -8.25 -6.98 -18.55
CA GLN A 184 -9.28 -7.98 -18.76
C GLN A 184 -9.79 -8.42 -17.39
N ILE A 185 -11.09 -8.29 -17.16
CA ILE A 185 -11.77 -8.75 -15.95
C ILE A 185 -12.56 -10.00 -16.33
N ALA A 186 -12.32 -11.09 -15.60
CA ALA A 186 -12.92 -12.39 -15.85
C ALA A 186 -12.62 -12.98 -17.26
N GLY A 187 -13.27 -14.07 -17.63
CA GLY A 187 -13.10 -14.72 -18.94
C GLY A 187 -11.90 -15.67 -18.99
N LYS A 188 -11.24 -15.76 -20.15
CA LYS A 188 -10.10 -16.67 -20.34
C LYS A 188 -8.80 -16.01 -19.86
N ILE A 189 -8.50 -16.13 -18.57
CA ILE A 189 -7.21 -15.76 -18.00
C ILE A 189 -6.26 -16.96 -18.12
N ASP A 190 -5.01 -16.72 -18.53
CA ASP A 190 -4.01 -17.78 -18.59
C ASP A 190 -3.65 -18.25 -17.17
N ARG A 191 -3.87 -19.54 -16.92
CA ARG A 191 -3.60 -20.22 -15.64
C ARG A 191 -2.47 -21.24 -15.74
N SER A 192 -1.81 -21.35 -16.88
CA SER A 192 -0.76 -22.35 -17.11
C SER A 192 0.41 -22.20 -16.14
N TRP A 193 0.75 -20.97 -15.80
CA TRP A 193 1.81 -20.62 -14.87
C TRP A 193 1.55 -21.08 -13.43
N VAL A 194 0.30 -21.24 -12.99
CA VAL A 194 -0.06 -21.75 -11.66
C VAL A 194 0.46 -23.18 -11.49
N LYS A 195 0.25 -24.04 -12.48
CA LYS A 195 0.75 -25.44 -12.44
C LYS A 195 2.26 -25.52 -12.45
N GLU A 196 2.91 -24.64 -13.19
CA GLU A 196 4.37 -24.52 -13.22
C GLU A 196 4.90 -24.10 -11.84
N TYR A 197 4.28 -23.09 -11.26
CA TYR A 197 4.60 -22.62 -9.91
C TYR A 197 4.43 -23.70 -8.86
N ASP A 198 3.31 -24.42 -8.81
CA ASP A 198 3.08 -25.51 -7.86
C ASP A 198 4.16 -26.60 -7.99
N SER A 199 4.57 -26.92 -9.23
CA SER A 199 5.63 -27.89 -9.47
C SER A 199 7.01 -27.43 -8.98
N VAL A 200 7.31 -26.14 -9.05
CA VAL A 200 8.56 -25.53 -8.59
C VAL A 200 8.55 -25.38 -7.06
N SER A 201 7.44 -24.95 -6.48
CA SER A 201 7.30 -24.79 -5.03
C SER A 201 7.42 -26.14 -4.31
N LEU A 202 6.89 -27.22 -4.90
CA LEU A 202 7.07 -28.60 -4.38
C LEU A 202 8.50 -29.09 -4.50
N ARG A 203 9.25 -28.69 -5.54
CA ARG A 203 10.67 -29.01 -5.70
C ARG A 203 11.59 -28.12 -4.83
N GLY A 204 11.16 -26.88 -4.57
CA GLY A 204 11.91 -25.87 -3.82
C GLY A 204 12.04 -26.14 -2.32
N LYS A 205 11.42 -27.20 -1.77
CA LYS A 205 11.77 -27.72 -0.42
C LYS A 205 13.25 -28.10 -0.27
N GLY A 206 14.03 -28.07 -1.36
CA GLY A 206 15.47 -28.30 -1.40
C GLY A 206 16.35 -27.07 -1.68
N LEU A 207 15.78 -25.89 -1.98
CA LEU A 207 16.54 -24.65 -2.18
C LEU A 207 16.70 -23.88 -0.85
N SER A 208 17.31 -24.56 0.13
CA SER A 208 17.74 -23.98 1.40
C SER A 208 18.95 -23.05 1.17
N GLY A 209 18.66 -21.84 0.75
CA GLY A 209 19.69 -20.82 0.66
C GLY A 209 19.04 -19.43 0.64
N LEU A 210 18.94 -18.79 1.81
CA LEU A 210 18.50 -17.42 2.03
C LEU A 210 16.98 -17.19 2.24
N ALA A 211 16.22 -18.15 2.73
CA ALA A 211 15.06 -17.80 3.51
C ALA A 211 15.57 -17.15 4.81
N GLU A 212 15.38 -15.86 5.02
CA GLU A 212 15.24 -15.36 6.39
C GLU A 212 14.08 -16.17 6.96
N THR A 213 14.41 -17.20 7.71
CA THR A 213 13.42 -18.11 8.23
C THR A 213 12.57 -17.33 9.23
N ALA A 214 11.27 -17.47 9.16
CA ALA A 214 10.32 -16.94 10.15
C ALA A 214 10.70 -17.33 11.62
N LYS A 215 11.61 -18.27 11.79
CA LYS A 215 12.20 -18.70 13.06
C LYS A 215 13.06 -17.66 13.77
N ASP A 216 13.58 -16.66 13.03
CA ASP A 216 14.45 -15.62 13.62
C ASP A 216 13.64 -14.37 14.08
N ILE A 217 12.33 -14.35 13.83
CA ILE A 217 11.44 -13.27 14.22
C ILE A 217 10.79 -13.62 15.54
N THR A 218 11.03 -12.78 16.54
CA THR A 218 10.48 -12.99 17.88
C THR A 218 9.54 -11.83 18.23
N PRO A 219 8.25 -12.10 18.49
CA PRO A 219 7.36 -11.10 19.10
C PRO A 219 7.93 -10.69 20.46
N ILE A 220 7.97 -9.38 20.72
CA ILE A 220 8.57 -8.83 21.94
C ILE A 220 7.72 -7.69 22.52
N HIS A 221 8.05 -7.31 23.74
CA HIS A 221 7.76 -6.02 24.33
C HIS A 221 9.10 -5.34 24.60
N SER A 222 9.51 -4.46 23.70
CA SER A 222 10.87 -3.88 23.70
C SER A 222 11.08 -2.80 24.76
N GLY A 223 10.00 -2.31 25.37
CA GLY A 223 10.05 -1.13 26.25
C GLY A 223 10.05 0.21 25.51
N TRP A 224 10.08 0.21 24.17
CA TRP A 224 9.94 1.43 23.37
C TRP A 224 8.47 1.80 23.18
N THR A 225 8.20 3.11 23.28
CA THR A 225 6.86 3.70 23.12
C THR A 225 6.91 4.88 22.15
N VAL A 226 5.75 5.23 21.62
CA VAL A 226 5.56 6.40 20.75
C VAL A 226 4.44 7.24 21.32
N ASP A 227 4.76 8.46 21.75
CA ASP A 227 3.81 9.31 22.46
C ASP A 227 2.91 10.12 21.51
N MET A 228 3.38 10.44 20.28
CA MET A 228 2.65 11.28 19.33
C MET A 228 2.38 10.55 18.00
N LEU A 229 1.65 9.43 18.06
CA LEU A 229 1.09 8.81 16.88
C LEU A 229 -0.11 9.63 16.36
N PRO A 230 -0.32 9.68 15.03
CA PRO A 230 -1.56 10.25 14.51
C PRO A 230 -2.78 9.48 15.07
N PRO A 231 -3.90 10.16 15.35
CA PRO A 231 -5.09 9.51 15.86
C PRO A 231 -5.51 8.30 15.00
N GLY A 232 -5.90 7.20 15.64
CA GLY A 232 -6.38 5.98 14.95
C GLY A 232 -5.31 5.02 14.45
N PHE A 233 -4.02 5.37 14.48
CA PHE A 233 -2.95 4.40 14.27
C PHE A 233 -2.88 3.43 15.45
N LYS A 234 -2.92 2.13 15.17
CA LYS A 234 -2.84 1.06 16.16
C LYS A 234 -1.59 0.22 15.91
N LYS A 235 -0.90 -0.17 16.97
CA LYS A 235 0.23 -1.11 16.87
C LYS A 235 -0.30 -2.46 16.38
N THR A 236 0.22 -2.92 15.24
CA THR A 236 -0.13 -4.21 14.66
C THR A 236 0.96 -5.24 14.87
N MET A 237 2.21 -4.79 15.05
CA MET A 237 3.36 -5.67 15.20
C MET A 237 4.46 -5.00 16.05
N GLU A 238 5.13 -5.84 16.87
CA GLU A 238 6.37 -5.48 17.55
C GLU A 238 7.24 -6.73 17.63
N ILE A 239 8.38 -6.70 16.96
CA ILE A 239 9.26 -7.87 16.78
C ILE A 239 10.73 -7.49 16.93
N LEU A 240 11.53 -8.49 17.29
CA LEU A 240 12.98 -8.46 17.18
C LEU A 240 13.40 -9.34 16.01
N ARG A 241 14.12 -8.77 15.04
CA ARG A 241 14.59 -9.49 13.85
C ARG A 241 16.07 -9.26 13.58
N PRO A 242 16.77 -10.20 12.92
CA PRO A 242 18.13 -9.97 12.47
C PRO A 242 18.17 -8.88 11.42
N MET A 243 19.26 -8.14 11.37
CA MET A 243 19.52 -7.18 10.30
C MET A 243 20.45 -7.78 9.26
N ARG A 244 20.06 -7.70 7.98
CA ARG A 244 20.85 -8.25 6.88
C ARG A 244 22.22 -7.58 6.82
N GLY A 245 23.30 -8.37 6.95
CA GLY A 245 24.68 -7.88 6.86
C GLY A 245 25.22 -7.26 8.15
N LYS A 246 24.50 -7.36 9.28
CA LYS A 246 24.96 -6.96 10.62
C LYS A 246 24.70 -8.10 11.61
N ASP A 247 25.54 -8.22 12.62
CA ASP A 247 25.35 -9.17 13.75
C ASP A 247 24.30 -8.66 14.75
N SER A 248 23.91 -7.39 14.66
CA SER A 248 22.93 -6.76 15.53
C SER A 248 21.50 -7.10 15.13
N ARG A 249 20.61 -7.13 16.11
CA ARG A 249 19.16 -7.28 15.91
C ARG A 249 18.48 -5.93 15.98
N VAL A 250 17.39 -5.79 15.23
CA VAL A 250 16.59 -4.56 15.12
C VAL A 250 15.23 -4.79 15.74
N THR A 251 14.82 -3.89 16.61
CA THR A 251 13.43 -3.80 17.04
C THR A 251 12.62 -3.13 15.94
N GLN A 252 11.56 -3.79 15.48
CA GLN A 252 10.61 -3.24 14.53
C GLN A 252 9.23 -3.15 15.16
N MET A 253 8.65 -1.96 15.13
CA MET A 253 7.24 -1.71 15.48
C MET A 253 6.49 -1.24 14.24
N VAL A 254 5.29 -1.76 14.01
CA VAL A 254 4.42 -1.34 12.91
C VAL A 254 3.09 -0.86 13.46
N TYR A 255 2.67 0.29 12.95
CA TYR A 255 1.39 0.92 13.26
C TYR A 255 0.61 1.13 11.96
N CYS A 256 -0.70 0.92 11.99
CA CYS A 256 -1.57 1.07 10.82
C CYS A 256 -2.89 1.74 11.21
N ASP A 257 -3.44 2.57 10.30
CA ASP A 257 -4.77 3.19 10.44
C ASP A 257 -5.82 2.60 9.47
N GLY A 258 -5.39 1.60 8.67
CA GLY A 258 -6.19 0.92 7.66
C GLY A 258 -5.83 1.30 6.22
N LEU A 259 -5.39 2.53 5.93
CA LEU A 259 -4.92 2.95 4.60
C LEU A 259 -3.42 3.22 4.56
N SER A 260 -2.84 3.64 5.68
CA SER A 260 -1.44 3.99 5.79
C SER A 260 -0.77 3.20 6.90
N ALA A 261 0.51 2.88 6.71
CA ALA A 261 1.34 2.22 7.71
C ALA A 261 2.55 3.08 8.08
N ILE A 262 2.99 2.95 9.34
CA ILE A 262 4.22 3.54 9.86
C ILE A 262 5.02 2.41 10.50
N SER A 263 6.24 2.20 10.02
CA SER A 263 7.21 1.26 10.59
C SER A 263 8.31 2.03 11.30
N ILE A 264 8.67 1.60 12.50
CA ILE A 264 9.74 2.17 13.31
C ILE A 264 10.77 1.09 13.53
N PHE A 265 12.01 1.38 13.14
CA PHE A 265 13.16 0.50 13.32
C PHE A 265 14.09 1.14 14.34
N ILE A 266 14.53 0.37 15.33
CA ILE A 266 15.43 0.82 16.37
C ILE A 266 16.60 -0.16 16.44
N GLU A 267 17.79 0.35 16.16
CA GLU A 267 19.02 -0.44 16.14
C GLU A 267 20.11 0.25 17.01
N PRO A 268 20.96 -0.52 17.71
CA PRO A 268 22.09 0.06 18.40
C PRO A 268 23.00 0.82 17.43
N ASN A 269 23.44 2.02 17.82
CA ASN A 269 24.40 2.81 17.07
C ASN A 269 25.77 2.73 17.79
N ASP A 270 26.66 1.89 17.27
CA ASP A 270 28.00 1.71 17.81
C ASP A 270 29.02 2.69 17.20
N GLY A 271 28.55 3.63 16.35
CA GLY A 271 29.41 4.62 15.69
C GLY A 271 29.59 5.89 16.52
N ASP A 272 30.69 6.60 16.27
CA ASP A 272 31.00 7.90 16.87
C ASP A 272 30.16 9.07 16.27
N GLU A 273 29.26 8.80 15.33
CA GLU A 273 28.42 9.80 14.69
C GLU A 273 27.13 10.04 15.49
N ASP A 274 27.20 10.96 16.44
CA ASP A 274 26.08 11.31 17.32
C ASP A 274 25.01 12.19 16.66
N ASP A 275 25.24 12.71 15.46
CA ASP A 275 24.34 13.73 14.84
C ASP A 275 23.92 13.39 13.40
N VAL A 276 23.66 12.11 13.13
CA VAL A 276 23.11 11.68 11.84
C VAL A 276 21.60 11.83 11.87
N SER A 277 21.07 12.78 11.12
CA SER A 277 19.63 12.87 10.86
C SER A 277 19.39 13.11 9.36
N GLY A 278 18.34 12.52 8.82
CA GLY A 278 18.04 12.69 7.41
C GLY A 278 16.60 12.35 7.05
N LEU A 279 16.05 13.16 6.13
CA LEU A 279 14.74 12.94 5.55
C LEU A 279 14.92 12.54 4.08
N SER A 280 14.25 11.46 3.67
CA SER A 280 14.15 11.05 2.27
C SER A 280 12.74 10.65 1.91
N SER A 281 12.39 10.78 0.62
CA SER A 281 11.04 10.51 0.13
C SER A 281 11.10 9.77 -1.20
N ARG A 282 10.15 8.85 -1.39
CA ARG A 282 9.88 8.19 -2.67
C ARG A 282 8.36 8.00 -2.81
N GLY A 283 7.73 8.77 -3.67
CA GLY A 283 6.27 8.80 -3.77
C GLY A 283 5.63 9.16 -2.43
N ALA A 284 4.67 8.36 -1.97
CA ALA A 284 4.01 8.54 -0.68
C ALA A 284 4.85 8.10 0.53
N VAL A 285 5.88 7.27 0.30
CA VAL A 285 6.74 6.76 1.38
C VAL A 285 7.76 7.82 1.77
N ASN A 286 7.72 8.21 3.04
CA ASN A 286 8.71 9.08 3.65
C ASN A 286 9.48 8.33 4.72
N LEU A 287 10.78 8.59 4.78
CA LEU A 287 11.70 8.03 5.75
C LEU A 287 12.39 9.17 6.48
N TYR A 288 12.38 9.13 7.80
CA TYR A 288 13.16 10.01 8.65
C TYR A 288 13.96 9.17 9.64
N HIS A 289 15.26 9.48 9.80
CA HIS A 289 16.11 8.81 10.78
C HIS A 289 16.88 9.82 11.63
N LYS A 290 17.22 9.41 12.86
CA LYS A 290 17.97 10.21 13.82
C LYS A 290 18.58 9.29 14.88
N VAL A 291 19.73 9.65 15.38
CA VAL A 291 20.34 8.99 16.55
C VAL A 291 19.73 9.58 17.82
N VAL A 292 19.24 8.71 18.70
CA VAL A 292 18.67 9.05 20.02
C VAL A 292 19.20 8.03 21.03
N ASP A 293 19.85 8.49 22.10
CA ASP A 293 20.36 7.64 23.20
C ASP A 293 21.16 6.42 22.69
N ARG A 294 22.12 6.63 21.79
CA ARG A 294 22.93 5.60 21.16
C ARG A 294 22.16 4.58 20.34
N ASN A 295 20.97 4.93 19.90
CA ASN A 295 20.20 4.11 18.96
C ASN A 295 19.93 4.90 17.71
N LEU A 296 20.12 4.28 16.55
CA LEU A 296 19.63 4.81 15.29
C LEU A 296 18.13 4.44 15.18
N ILE A 297 17.28 5.43 15.22
CA ILE A 297 15.85 5.28 15.05
C ILE A 297 15.49 5.71 13.64
N THR A 298 14.84 4.83 12.90
CA THR A 298 14.35 5.08 11.55
C THR A 298 12.83 4.91 11.52
N VAL A 299 12.11 5.94 11.10
CA VAL A 299 10.66 5.90 10.89
C VAL A 299 10.40 5.95 9.39
N VAL A 300 9.65 4.98 8.88
CA VAL A 300 9.23 4.88 7.48
C VAL A 300 7.71 4.79 7.43
N GLY A 301 7.06 5.58 6.56
CA GLY A 301 5.61 5.50 6.46
C GLY A 301 5.05 6.15 5.21
N GLU A 302 3.87 5.67 4.78
CA GLU A 302 3.05 6.27 3.72
C GLU A 302 2.21 7.42 4.30
N VAL A 303 2.91 8.37 4.90
CA VAL A 303 2.35 9.56 5.56
C VAL A 303 3.21 10.78 5.23
N PRO A 304 2.70 12.02 5.35
CA PRO A 304 3.49 13.23 5.06
C PRO A 304 4.83 13.30 5.83
N PRO A 305 5.87 13.97 5.30
CA PRO A 305 7.18 14.12 5.96
C PRO A 305 7.08 14.61 7.41
N ARG A 306 6.20 15.59 7.68
CA ARG A 306 5.94 16.10 9.03
C ARG A 306 5.53 15.04 10.03
N THR A 307 4.84 13.99 9.54
CA THR A 307 4.32 12.91 10.39
C THR A 307 5.43 11.94 10.79
N VAL A 308 6.30 11.52 9.86
CA VAL A 308 7.44 10.66 10.22
C VAL A 308 8.40 11.37 11.18
N MET A 309 8.58 12.68 11.02
CA MET A 309 9.38 13.50 11.93
C MET A 309 8.74 13.58 13.32
N GLN A 310 7.45 13.93 13.41
CA GLN A 310 6.68 13.99 14.66
C GLN A 310 6.72 12.66 15.41
N VAL A 311 6.50 11.55 14.70
CA VAL A 311 6.52 10.20 15.26
C VAL A 311 7.90 9.90 15.83
N LEU A 312 8.98 10.12 15.07
CA LEU A 312 10.34 9.85 15.53
C LEU A 312 10.70 10.67 16.76
N ASP A 313 10.41 11.98 16.75
CA ASP A 313 10.71 12.87 17.88
C ASP A 313 9.93 12.51 19.15
N SER A 314 8.90 11.65 19.04
CA SER A 314 8.11 11.16 20.16
C SER A 314 8.46 9.74 20.61
N VAL A 315 9.42 9.08 19.98
CA VAL A 315 9.89 7.75 20.39
C VAL A 315 10.65 7.86 21.71
N ARG A 316 10.31 7.04 22.70
CA ARG A 316 10.92 7.00 24.04
C ARG A 316 11.17 5.58 24.49
N TYR A 317 12.23 5.37 25.24
CA TYR A 317 12.51 4.12 25.92
C TYR A 317 12.01 4.18 27.37
N ASN A 318 11.05 3.32 27.71
CA ASN A 318 10.46 3.22 29.04
C ASN A 318 10.80 1.88 29.73
N GLY A 319 11.72 1.09 29.15
CA GLY A 319 12.24 -0.13 29.77
C GLY A 319 13.08 0.20 31.00
N LYS A 320 12.89 -0.56 32.05
CA LYS A 320 13.71 -0.49 33.28
C LYS A 320 15.02 -1.24 33.11
#